data_f2920d88b32dc6a74c0fa10068a8b589
#
_entry.id   f2920d88b32dc6a74c0fa10068a8b589
#
_cell.length_a   1.000
_cell.length_b   1.000
_cell.length_c   1.000
_cell.angle_alpha   90.00
_cell.angle_beta   90.00
_cell.angle_gamma   90.00
#
_symmetry.space_group_name_H-M   'P 1'
#
loop_
_entity.id
_entity.type
_entity.pdbx_description
1 polymer ?
#
loop_
_entity_poly.entity_id
_entity_poly.type
_entity_poly.pdbx_seq_one_letter_code
_entity_poly.pdbx_strand_id
1 'polypeptide(L)'
;MSEKNITEEDKEKNVTEEDKEKNIKEILDIVKNNYNQYYERTQNIDNKSGFFIAFHGAVLLLLINPENINKILLTQYQNIEQILKYGFIVVLEISILILAISSICLFICSLKSRNIKYMPTNICEEKYYNCQNIDLNKELLKGYKQIAEYNECIIDKKHTLYNYASMITLIETILIGINLIIQSI
;
A
#
# COMPACT_ATOMS: atom_id res chain seq x y z
N MET A 1 45.52 31.20 21.96
CA MET A 1 44.06 31.22 22.04
C MET A 1 43.59 29.79 22.22
N SER A 2 43.14 29.47 23.43
CA SER A 2 42.74 28.09 23.78
C SER A 2 41.24 27.97 23.45
N GLU A 3 40.91 27.20 22.42
CA GLU A 3 39.52 26.77 22.17
C GLU A 3 39.12 25.80 23.29
N LYS A 4 38.18 26.22 24.12
CA LYS A 4 37.52 25.33 25.08
C LYS A 4 36.70 24.34 24.31
N ASN A 5 37.15 23.08 24.28
CA ASN A 5 36.31 21.95 23.88
C ASN A 5 35.16 21.86 24.90
N ILE A 6 33.99 22.35 24.50
CA ILE A 6 32.73 22.14 25.23
C ILE A 6 32.35 20.71 24.99
N THR A 7 32.46 19.87 25.99
CA THR A 7 32.05 18.48 25.99
C THR A 7 30.52 18.34 25.86
N GLU A 8 30.01 17.26 25.29
CA GLU A 8 28.56 17.02 25.19
C GLU A 8 27.84 17.06 26.55
N GLU A 9 28.51 16.67 27.63
CA GLU A 9 28.01 16.80 29.02
C GLU A 9 27.80 18.23 29.48
N ASP A 10 28.57 19.24 28.97
CA ASP A 10 28.38 20.62 29.29
C ASP A 10 27.17 21.24 28.54
N LYS A 11 26.74 20.68 27.45
CA LYS A 11 25.53 21.08 26.73
C LYS A 11 24.24 20.58 27.39
N GLU A 12 24.25 19.39 27.99
CA GLU A 12 23.07 18.86 28.71
C GLU A 12 22.73 19.65 30.00
N LYS A 13 23.72 20.27 30.65
CA LYS A 13 23.51 20.97 31.93
C LYS A 13 22.80 22.33 31.83
N ASN A 14 22.59 22.85 30.63
CA ASN A 14 22.01 24.20 30.43
C ASN A 14 20.60 24.22 29.84
N VAL A 15 19.94 23.08 29.66
CA VAL A 15 18.57 23.02 29.13
C VAL A 15 17.59 23.27 30.27
N THR A 16 16.82 24.36 30.21
CA THR A 16 15.79 24.69 31.21
C THR A 16 14.60 23.71 31.10
N GLU A 17 13.81 23.60 32.19
CA GLU A 17 12.58 22.78 32.16
C GLU A 17 11.59 23.29 31.09
N GLU A 18 11.55 24.60 30.85
CA GLU A 18 10.75 25.23 29.82
C GLU A 18 11.20 24.81 28.40
N ASP A 19 12.52 24.74 28.17
CA ASP A 19 13.07 24.23 26.89
C ASP A 19 12.74 22.77 26.67
N LYS A 20 12.79 21.96 27.73
CA LYS A 20 12.41 20.53 27.65
C LYS A 20 10.93 20.36 27.31
N GLU A 21 10.05 21.14 27.92
CA GLU A 21 8.61 21.09 27.62
C GLU A 21 8.34 21.49 26.18
N LYS A 22 8.97 22.55 25.69
CA LYS A 22 8.87 22.99 24.30
C LYS A 22 9.36 21.94 23.33
N ASN A 23 10.54 21.35 23.59
CA ASN A 23 11.10 20.31 22.74
C ASN A 23 10.21 19.05 22.66
N ILE A 24 9.65 18.61 23.81
CA ILE A 24 8.74 17.47 23.86
C ILE A 24 7.47 17.75 23.04
N LYS A 25 6.93 18.97 23.12
CA LYS A 25 5.76 19.36 22.34
C LYS A 25 6.05 19.39 20.84
N GLU A 26 7.19 19.93 20.41
CA GLU A 26 7.60 19.93 19.00
C GLU A 26 7.77 18.48 18.47
N ILE A 27 8.42 17.61 19.24
CA ILE A 27 8.59 16.21 18.87
C ILE A 27 7.24 15.50 18.79
N LEU A 28 6.33 15.77 19.74
CA LEU A 28 4.98 15.20 19.73
C LEU A 28 4.21 15.60 18.46
N ASP A 29 4.29 16.86 18.06
CA ASP A 29 3.63 17.36 16.85
C ASP A 29 4.19 16.68 15.60
N ILE A 30 5.51 16.46 15.52
CA ILE A 30 6.13 15.72 14.41
C ILE A 30 5.63 14.27 14.37
N VAL A 31 5.65 13.58 15.50
CA VAL A 31 5.24 12.17 15.57
C VAL A 31 3.74 12.00 15.27
N LYS A 32 2.90 12.93 15.73
CA LYS A 32 1.47 12.98 15.41
C LYS A 32 1.24 13.20 13.91
N ASN A 33 2.01 14.08 13.30
CA ASN A 33 1.93 14.33 11.86
C ASN A 33 2.33 13.09 11.06
N ASN A 34 3.41 12.42 11.45
CA ASN A 34 3.83 11.14 10.83
C ASN A 34 2.73 10.07 10.95
N TYR A 35 2.09 9.95 12.13
CA TYR A 35 0.97 9.04 12.33
C TYR A 35 -0.18 9.32 11.36
N ASN A 36 -0.56 10.58 11.18
CA ASN A 36 -1.62 10.97 10.24
C ASN A 36 -1.22 10.65 8.79
N GLN A 37 0.04 10.90 8.40
CA GLN A 37 0.54 10.54 7.07
C GLN A 37 0.51 9.02 6.82
N TYR A 38 0.82 8.21 7.81
CA TYR A 38 0.70 6.74 7.69
C TYR A 38 -0.74 6.30 7.47
N TYR A 39 -1.68 6.91 8.17
CA TYR A 39 -3.10 6.65 7.98
C TYR A 39 -3.56 7.00 6.56
N GLU A 40 -3.24 8.20 6.08
CA GLU A 40 -3.57 8.65 4.72
C GLU A 40 -2.93 7.77 3.63
N ARG A 41 -1.67 7.38 3.80
CA ARG A 41 -1.00 6.45 2.88
C ARG A 41 -1.71 5.11 2.79
N THR A 42 -2.14 4.56 3.92
CA THR A 42 -2.88 3.29 3.95
C THR A 42 -4.21 3.42 3.22
N GLN A 43 -4.99 4.45 3.54
CA GLN A 43 -6.27 4.70 2.89
C GLN A 43 -6.11 4.87 1.37
N ASN A 44 -5.04 5.54 0.94
CA ASN A 44 -4.71 5.71 -0.48
C ASN A 44 -4.41 4.38 -1.18
N ILE A 45 -3.64 3.49 -0.53
CA ILE A 45 -3.35 2.15 -1.05
C ILE A 45 -4.64 1.33 -1.15
N ASP A 46 -5.49 1.36 -0.11
CA ASP A 46 -6.73 0.61 -0.06
C ASP A 46 -7.71 1.08 -1.16
N ASN A 47 -7.87 2.38 -1.34
CA ASN A 47 -8.71 2.95 -2.40
C ASN A 47 -8.22 2.57 -3.81
N LYS A 48 -6.90 2.68 -4.05
CA LYS A 48 -6.30 2.29 -5.33
C LYS A 48 -6.42 0.79 -5.58
N SER A 49 -6.21 -0.04 -4.55
CA SER A 49 -6.38 -1.50 -4.66
C SER A 49 -7.82 -1.88 -5.01
N GLY A 50 -8.81 -1.23 -4.39
CA GLY A 50 -10.22 -1.41 -4.72
C GLY A 50 -10.54 -1.07 -6.18
N PHE A 51 -9.99 0.03 -6.69
CA PHE A 51 -10.13 0.42 -8.10
C PHE A 51 -9.54 -0.65 -9.04
N PHE A 52 -8.34 -1.14 -8.77
CA PHE A 52 -7.71 -2.16 -9.61
C PHE A 52 -8.45 -3.50 -9.56
N ILE A 53 -8.99 -3.90 -8.41
CA ILE A 53 -9.83 -5.11 -8.32
C ILE A 53 -11.05 -4.98 -9.22
N ALA A 54 -11.74 -3.82 -9.21
CA ALA A 54 -12.87 -3.57 -10.08
C ALA A 54 -12.48 -3.58 -11.56
N PHE A 55 -11.33 -2.99 -11.91
CA PHE A 55 -10.76 -3.03 -13.26
C PHE A 55 -10.53 -4.45 -13.75
N HIS A 56 -9.86 -5.29 -12.95
CA HIS A 56 -9.63 -6.70 -13.30
C HIS A 56 -10.92 -7.50 -13.40
N GLY A 57 -11.92 -7.20 -12.55
CA GLY A 57 -13.24 -7.77 -12.66
C GLY A 57 -13.89 -7.50 -14.02
N ALA A 58 -13.78 -6.27 -14.52
CA ALA A 58 -14.29 -5.90 -15.85
C ALA A 58 -13.50 -6.61 -16.97
N VAL A 59 -12.16 -6.69 -16.87
CA VAL A 59 -11.31 -7.44 -17.82
C VAL A 59 -11.72 -8.93 -17.88
N LEU A 60 -11.90 -9.55 -16.71
CA LEU A 60 -12.34 -10.95 -16.65
C LEU A 60 -13.70 -11.18 -17.33
N LEU A 61 -14.66 -10.26 -17.14
CA LEU A 61 -15.95 -10.36 -17.81
C LEU A 61 -15.85 -10.25 -19.33
N LEU A 62 -14.92 -9.44 -19.85
CA LEU A 62 -14.67 -9.32 -21.28
C LEU A 62 -14.00 -10.57 -21.86
N LEU A 63 -13.06 -11.18 -21.12
CA LEU A 63 -12.35 -12.40 -21.56
C LEU A 63 -13.25 -13.64 -21.54
N ILE A 64 -14.16 -13.75 -20.57
CA ILE A 64 -15.06 -14.91 -20.40
C ILE A 64 -16.33 -14.75 -21.27
N ASN A 65 -16.35 -13.86 -22.24
CA ASN A 65 -17.51 -13.72 -23.11
C ASN A 65 -17.77 -15.03 -23.89
N PRO A 66 -18.97 -15.67 -23.70
CA PRO A 66 -19.30 -16.96 -24.35
C PRO A 66 -19.24 -16.91 -25.87
N GLU A 67 -19.48 -15.74 -26.48
CA GLU A 67 -19.43 -15.59 -27.93
C GLU A 67 -18.01 -15.78 -28.49
N ASN A 68 -16.99 -15.26 -27.76
CA ASN A 68 -15.59 -15.42 -28.15
C ASN A 68 -15.13 -16.86 -27.99
N ILE A 69 -15.52 -17.53 -26.92
CA ILE A 69 -15.21 -18.95 -26.67
C ILE A 69 -15.86 -19.83 -27.75
N ASN A 70 -17.12 -19.61 -28.09
CA ASN A 70 -17.83 -20.35 -29.12
C ASN A 70 -17.21 -20.11 -30.50
N LYS A 71 -16.78 -18.91 -30.82
CA LYS A 71 -16.08 -18.62 -32.07
C LYS A 71 -14.81 -19.44 -32.21
N ILE A 72 -14.01 -19.54 -31.18
CA ILE A 72 -12.76 -20.30 -31.16
C ILE A 72 -13.03 -21.80 -31.29
N LEU A 73 -14.02 -22.32 -30.56
CA LEU A 73 -14.34 -23.75 -30.55
C LEU A 73 -15.05 -24.25 -31.82
N LEU A 74 -15.85 -23.41 -32.48
CA LEU A 74 -16.66 -23.80 -33.63
C LEU A 74 -16.02 -23.46 -34.99
N THR A 75 -14.89 -22.71 -34.99
CA THR A 75 -14.19 -22.39 -36.24
C THR A 75 -13.56 -23.66 -36.82
N GLN A 76 -13.96 -24.04 -38.04
CA GLN A 76 -13.28 -25.09 -38.80
C GLN A 76 -11.98 -24.53 -39.38
N TYR A 77 -10.86 -24.97 -38.83
CA TYR A 77 -9.54 -24.54 -39.27
C TYR A 77 -9.17 -25.25 -40.58
N GLN A 78 -9.05 -24.50 -41.68
CA GLN A 78 -8.72 -25.03 -43.00
C GLN A 78 -7.22 -25.07 -43.29
N ASN A 79 -6.42 -24.24 -42.60
CA ASN A 79 -4.96 -24.10 -42.85
C ASN A 79 -4.16 -24.14 -41.54
N ILE A 80 -2.91 -24.63 -41.64
CA ILE A 80 -1.96 -24.69 -40.50
C ILE A 80 -1.71 -23.30 -39.92
N GLU A 81 -1.66 -22.29 -40.79
CA GLU A 81 -1.44 -20.87 -40.34
C GLU A 81 -2.57 -20.38 -39.44
N GLN A 82 -3.82 -20.70 -39.75
CA GLN A 82 -4.96 -20.37 -38.89
C GLN A 82 -4.89 -21.11 -37.54
N ILE A 83 -4.51 -22.39 -37.57
CA ILE A 83 -4.35 -23.17 -36.33
C ILE A 83 -3.29 -22.55 -35.43
N LEU A 84 -2.14 -22.10 -35.96
CA LEU A 84 -1.09 -21.47 -35.22
C LEU A 84 -1.52 -20.09 -34.66
N LYS A 85 -2.19 -19.28 -35.46
CA LYS A 85 -2.72 -17.97 -35.04
C LYS A 85 -3.70 -18.11 -33.88
N TYR A 86 -4.72 -18.95 -34.03
CA TYR A 86 -5.71 -19.15 -32.98
C TYR A 86 -5.12 -19.83 -31.73
N GLY A 87 -4.20 -20.77 -31.90
CA GLY A 87 -3.48 -21.38 -30.78
C GLY A 87 -2.70 -20.34 -29.98
N PHE A 88 -2.05 -19.36 -30.64
CA PHE A 88 -1.34 -18.28 -29.99
C PHE A 88 -2.29 -17.34 -29.24
N ILE A 89 -3.46 -17.00 -29.83
CA ILE A 89 -4.48 -16.18 -29.17
C ILE A 89 -4.97 -16.86 -27.88
N VAL A 90 -5.27 -18.16 -27.92
CA VAL A 90 -5.72 -18.93 -26.75
C VAL A 90 -4.67 -18.93 -25.64
N VAL A 91 -3.39 -19.13 -25.98
CA VAL A 91 -2.29 -19.09 -25.01
C VAL A 91 -2.17 -17.69 -24.38
N LEU A 92 -2.33 -16.62 -25.18
CA LEU A 92 -2.35 -15.25 -24.71
C LEU A 92 -3.51 -15.00 -23.73
N GLU A 93 -4.73 -15.40 -24.09
CA GLU A 93 -5.92 -15.22 -23.24
C GLU A 93 -5.79 -15.97 -21.91
N ILE A 94 -5.29 -17.19 -21.92
CA ILE A 94 -5.01 -17.94 -20.68
C ILE A 94 -3.94 -17.23 -19.85
N SER A 95 -2.91 -16.70 -20.47
CA SER A 95 -1.85 -15.95 -19.76
C SER A 95 -2.40 -14.70 -19.10
N ILE A 96 -3.24 -13.93 -19.80
CA ILE A 96 -3.91 -12.73 -19.28
C ILE A 96 -4.82 -13.11 -18.10
N LEU A 97 -5.58 -14.20 -18.22
CA LEU A 97 -6.45 -14.70 -17.16
C LEU A 97 -5.66 -15.03 -15.87
N ILE A 98 -4.54 -15.73 -16.01
CA ILE A 98 -3.68 -16.11 -14.88
C ILE A 98 -3.10 -14.83 -14.21
N LEU A 99 -2.66 -13.86 -15.00
CA LEU A 99 -2.14 -12.59 -14.48
C LEU A 99 -3.21 -11.78 -13.77
N ALA A 100 -4.43 -11.70 -14.33
CA ALA A 100 -5.56 -11.02 -13.71
C ALA A 100 -5.91 -11.61 -12.34
N ILE A 101 -6.04 -12.93 -12.25
CA ILE A 101 -6.33 -13.62 -10.99
C ILE A 101 -5.19 -13.39 -9.98
N SER A 102 -3.94 -13.50 -10.41
CA SER A 102 -2.77 -13.28 -9.55
C SER A 102 -2.73 -11.85 -9.00
N SER A 103 -3.00 -10.86 -9.86
CA SER A 103 -3.06 -9.45 -9.47
C SER A 103 -4.19 -9.19 -8.47
N ILE A 104 -5.39 -9.70 -8.71
CA ILE A 104 -6.53 -9.61 -7.78
C ILE A 104 -6.16 -10.20 -6.42
N CYS A 105 -5.55 -11.39 -6.37
CA CYS A 105 -5.13 -12.03 -5.13
C CYS A 105 -4.15 -11.14 -4.35
N LEU A 106 -3.17 -10.54 -5.01
CA LEU A 106 -2.21 -9.63 -4.37
C LEU A 106 -2.88 -8.35 -3.84
N PHE A 107 -3.81 -7.74 -4.60
CA PHE A 107 -4.57 -6.59 -4.13
C PHE A 107 -5.45 -6.94 -2.92
N ILE A 108 -6.13 -8.11 -2.93
CA ILE A 108 -6.90 -8.59 -1.77
C ILE A 108 -5.98 -8.83 -0.57
N CYS A 109 -4.79 -9.41 -0.77
CA CYS A 109 -3.81 -9.58 0.29
C CYS A 109 -3.31 -8.24 0.85
N SER A 110 -3.15 -7.24 0.00
CA SER A 110 -2.82 -5.87 0.42
C SER A 110 -3.95 -5.25 1.26
N LEU A 111 -5.22 -5.41 0.86
CA LEU A 111 -6.38 -4.93 1.61
C LEU A 111 -6.53 -5.65 2.96
N LYS A 112 -6.33 -6.97 2.99
CA LYS A 112 -6.49 -7.82 4.18
C LYS A 112 -5.35 -7.65 5.19
N SER A 113 -4.26 -6.99 4.81
CA SER A 113 -3.13 -6.83 5.71
C SER A 113 -3.53 -6.02 6.95
N ARG A 114 -3.25 -6.58 8.07
CA ARG A 114 -3.43 -6.23 9.48
C ARG A 114 -3.98 -4.83 9.78
N ASN A 115 -4.90 -4.77 10.73
CA ASN A 115 -5.48 -3.53 11.24
C ASN A 115 -4.39 -2.56 11.74
N ILE A 116 -4.45 -1.32 11.27
CA ILE A 116 -3.67 -0.21 11.82
C ILE A 116 -4.03 -0.04 13.28
N LYS A 117 -3.05 0.16 14.11
CA LYS A 117 -3.26 0.54 15.50
C LYS A 117 -3.60 2.03 15.58
N TYR A 118 -4.61 2.34 16.36
CA TYR A 118 -5.02 3.69 16.71
C TYR A 118 -4.53 4.04 18.11
N MET A 119 -4.43 5.33 18.38
CA MET A 119 -4.16 5.81 19.72
C MET A 119 -5.29 5.34 20.64
N PRO A 120 -4.99 4.65 21.75
CA PRO A 120 -6.03 4.12 22.63
C PRO A 120 -6.82 5.26 23.29
N THR A 121 -8.12 5.09 23.39
CA THR A 121 -9.04 6.09 23.98
C THR A 121 -8.88 6.26 25.49
N ASN A 122 -8.15 5.36 26.16
CA ASN A 122 -7.86 5.45 27.59
C ASN A 122 -7.01 6.68 27.99
N ILE A 123 -6.50 7.43 27.01
CA ILE A 123 -5.89 8.77 27.25
C ILE A 123 -6.91 9.76 27.78
N CYS A 124 -8.23 9.50 27.60
CA CYS A 124 -9.29 10.31 28.18
C CYS A 124 -9.63 9.91 29.64
N GLU A 125 -8.80 9.06 30.28
CA GLU A 125 -9.01 8.70 31.70
C GLU A 125 -8.64 9.86 32.62
N GLU A 126 -9.35 9.96 33.74
CA GLU A 126 -9.27 11.03 34.73
C GLU A 126 -7.83 11.25 35.26
N LYS A 127 -7.01 10.19 35.31
CA LYS A 127 -5.60 10.28 35.70
C LYS A 127 -4.76 11.22 34.85
N TYR A 128 -5.12 11.41 33.57
CA TYR A 128 -4.37 12.28 32.66
C TYR A 128 -4.78 13.77 32.79
N TYR A 129 -5.98 14.07 33.30
CA TYR A 129 -6.39 15.45 33.57
C TYR A 129 -5.64 16.08 34.76
N ASN A 130 -5.12 15.24 35.64
CA ASN A 130 -4.40 15.69 36.84
C ASN A 130 -2.87 15.62 36.70
N CYS A 131 -2.35 15.23 35.52
CA CYS A 131 -0.90 15.18 35.26
C CYS A 131 -0.35 16.55 34.89
N GLN A 132 0.93 16.78 35.20
CA GLN A 132 1.63 17.94 34.67
C GLN A 132 1.76 17.79 33.13
N ASN A 133 1.70 18.92 32.41
CA ASN A 133 1.75 18.94 30.95
C ASN A 133 2.95 18.16 30.38
N ILE A 134 4.09 18.26 31.05
CA ILE A 134 5.34 17.62 30.61
C ILE A 134 5.23 16.08 30.66
N ASP A 135 4.61 15.53 31.68
CA ASP A 135 4.45 14.09 31.84
C ASP A 135 3.38 13.53 30.90
N LEU A 136 2.30 14.28 30.71
CA LEU A 136 1.30 13.93 29.69
C LEU A 136 1.91 13.90 28.29
N ASN A 137 2.68 14.92 27.93
CA ASN A 137 3.32 14.99 26.61
C ASN A 137 4.33 13.85 26.40
N LYS A 138 5.08 13.43 27.43
CA LYS A 138 5.97 12.26 27.36
C LYS A 138 5.22 10.96 27.15
N GLU A 139 4.12 10.74 27.85
CA GLU A 139 3.30 9.53 27.67
C GLU A 139 2.64 9.49 26.28
N LEU A 140 2.14 10.61 25.79
CA LEU A 140 1.61 10.74 24.44
C LEU A 140 2.68 10.45 23.39
N LEU A 141 3.87 11.03 23.54
CA LEU A 141 5.00 10.81 22.64
C LEU A 141 5.36 9.32 22.56
N LYS A 142 5.47 8.65 23.71
CA LYS A 142 5.75 7.20 23.77
C LYS A 142 4.67 6.38 23.07
N GLY A 143 3.40 6.70 23.31
CA GLY A 143 2.26 6.02 22.69
C GLY A 143 2.26 6.20 21.17
N TYR A 144 2.37 7.43 20.68
CA TYR A 144 2.42 7.71 19.24
C TYR A 144 3.62 7.04 18.56
N LYS A 145 4.82 7.07 19.20
CA LYS A 145 6.01 6.44 18.65
C LYS A 145 5.82 4.93 18.47
N GLN A 146 5.32 4.22 19.49
CA GLN A 146 5.09 2.78 19.41
C GLN A 146 4.07 2.42 18.32
N ILE A 147 3.02 3.22 18.17
CA ILE A 147 1.98 3.01 17.16
C ILE A 147 2.53 3.32 15.77
N ALA A 148 3.31 4.39 15.62
CA ALA A 148 3.92 4.75 14.35
C ALA A 148 4.86 3.65 13.84
N GLU A 149 5.77 3.15 14.68
CA GLU A 149 6.69 2.06 14.34
C GLU A 149 5.94 0.78 13.94
N TYR A 150 4.86 0.43 14.64
CA TYR A 150 4.02 -0.72 14.29
C TYR A 150 3.32 -0.51 12.94
N ASN A 151 2.74 0.66 12.72
CA ASN A 151 2.00 0.98 11.49
C ASN A 151 2.93 1.07 10.28
N GLU A 152 4.13 1.62 10.42
CA GLU A 152 5.15 1.66 9.38
C GLU A 152 5.43 0.27 8.80
N CYS A 153 5.69 -0.72 9.66
CA CYS A 153 5.93 -2.10 9.22
C CYS A 153 4.75 -2.70 8.45
N ILE A 154 3.51 -2.34 8.82
CA ILE A 154 2.30 -2.80 8.10
C ILE A 154 2.19 -2.14 6.74
N ILE A 155 2.41 -0.83 6.68
CA ILE A 155 2.28 -0.04 5.46
C ILE A 155 3.33 -0.46 4.44
N ASP A 156 4.56 -0.71 4.86
CA ASP A 156 5.61 -1.19 3.98
C ASP A 156 5.25 -2.53 3.33
N LYS A 157 4.66 -3.45 4.09
CA LYS A 157 4.15 -4.71 3.55
C LYS A 157 3.01 -4.50 2.56
N LYS A 158 2.04 -3.64 2.90
CA LYS A 158 0.95 -3.27 1.99
C LYS A 158 1.48 -2.66 0.70
N HIS A 159 2.39 -1.72 0.81
CA HIS A 159 3.01 -1.03 -0.32
C HIS A 159 3.76 -2.00 -1.23
N THR A 160 4.49 -2.94 -0.65
CA THR A 160 5.21 -3.98 -1.40
C THR A 160 4.25 -4.84 -2.20
N LEU A 161 3.18 -5.35 -1.57
CA LEU A 161 2.15 -6.16 -2.25
C LEU A 161 1.44 -5.35 -3.35
N TYR A 162 1.08 -4.10 -3.07
CA TYR A 162 0.48 -3.19 -4.02
C TYR A 162 1.38 -2.95 -5.24
N ASN A 163 2.69 -2.74 -5.02
CA ASN A 163 3.63 -2.53 -6.11
C ASN A 163 3.77 -3.77 -7.01
N TYR A 164 3.87 -4.96 -6.43
CA TYR A 164 3.91 -6.20 -7.22
C TYR A 164 2.62 -6.39 -8.03
N ALA A 165 1.45 -6.18 -7.41
CA ALA A 165 0.17 -6.25 -8.11
C ALA A 165 0.09 -5.25 -9.26
N SER A 166 0.54 -4.01 -9.04
CA SER A 166 0.54 -2.96 -10.07
C SER A 166 1.48 -3.28 -11.24
N MET A 167 2.65 -3.89 -10.97
CA MET A 167 3.55 -4.36 -12.04
C MET A 167 2.90 -5.46 -12.87
N ILE A 168 2.23 -6.43 -12.24
CA ILE A 168 1.52 -7.49 -12.95
C ILE A 168 0.39 -6.89 -13.80
N THR A 169 -0.37 -5.93 -13.27
CA THR A 169 -1.42 -5.22 -14.01
C THR A 169 -0.87 -4.49 -15.24
N LEU A 170 0.31 -3.89 -15.14
CA LEU A 170 0.94 -3.24 -16.29
C LEU A 170 1.28 -4.26 -17.39
N ILE A 171 1.87 -5.39 -17.03
CA ILE A 171 2.20 -6.47 -17.98
C ILE A 171 0.92 -7.00 -18.62
N GLU A 172 -0.12 -7.26 -17.83
CA GLU A 172 -1.44 -7.70 -18.29
C GLU A 172 -2.02 -6.72 -19.31
N THR A 173 -2.01 -5.42 -19.02
CA THR A 173 -2.54 -4.37 -19.91
C THR A 173 -1.80 -4.37 -21.27
N ILE A 174 -0.49 -4.58 -21.26
CA ILE A 174 0.30 -4.69 -22.50
C ILE A 174 -0.11 -5.94 -23.29
N LEU A 175 -0.30 -7.08 -22.63
CA LEU A 175 -0.72 -8.32 -23.29
C LEU A 175 -2.13 -8.22 -23.87
N ILE A 176 -3.06 -7.54 -23.18
CA ILE A 176 -4.39 -7.23 -23.70
C ILE A 176 -4.27 -6.41 -24.98
N GLY A 177 -3.44 -5.36 -24.99
CA GLY A 177 -3.19 -4.55 -26.18
C GLY A 177 -2.67 -5.37 -27.36
N ILE A 178 -1.70 -6.25 -27.11
CA ILE A 178 -1.15 -7.17 -28.13
C ILE A 178 -2.24 -8.12 -28.65
N ASN A 179 -3.03 -8.70 -27.75
CA ASN A 179 -4.12 -9.61 -28.12
C ASN A 179 -5.15 -8.93 -29.03
N LEU A 180 -5.56 -7.69 -28.70
CA LEU A 180 -6.50 -6.91 -29.52
C LEU A 180 -5.95 -6.61 -30.91
N ILE A 181 -4.64 -6.28 -31.03
CA ILE A 181 -3.99 -6.06 -32.32
C ILE A 181 -4.01 -7.34 -33.17
N ILE A 182 -3.64 -8.49 -32.59
CA ILE A 182 -3.60 -9.75 -33.30
C ILE A 182 -4.99 -10.20 -33.77
N GLN A 183 -6.02 -9.94 -32.97
CA GLN A 183 -7.40 -10.24 -33.33
C GLN A 183 -7.95 -9.32 -34.46
N SER A 184 -7.39 -8.12 -34.62
CA SER A 184 -7.82 -7.14 -35.64
C SER A 184 -7.21 -7.38 -37.03
N ILE A 185 -6.11 -8.16 -37.10
CA ILE A 185 -5.42 -8.57 -38.34
C ILE A 185 -5.98 -9.90 -38.83
#